data_6ac164db5929089433a3dbdc8ea86b0e
#
_entry.id   6ac164db5929089433a3dbdc8ea86b0e
#
_cell.length_a   1.000
_cell.length_b   1.000
_cell.length_c   1.000
_cell.angle_alpha   90.00
_cell.angle_beta   90.00
_cell.angle_gamma   90.00
#
_symmetry.space_group_name_H-M   'P 1'
#
loop_
_entity.id
_entity.type
_entity.pdbx_description
1 polymer ?
#
loop_
_entity_poly.entity_id
_entity_poly.type
_entity_poly.pdbx_seq_one_letter_code
_entity_poly.pdbx_strand_id
1 'polypeptide(L)'
;ISAWLVWTMRVVVAADIGVAVGLWRDGEVTAPVAWAALIAPVVAWLLAELALLRAVVRPLPAEGADVPVDEALRTWTAHLVTGAASVLALLPLGTLLLVAGIELGDRVTAGIDLLPVALVAGGFSALAAGIAVAGFLLTWLRPVRADARALTG
;
A
#
# COMPACT_ATOMS: atom_id res chain seq x y z
N ILE A 1 -13.95 5.51 7.35
CA ILE A 1 -12.58 5.58 6.77
C ILE A 1 -12.30 7.05 6.61
N SER A 2 -11.25 7.55 7.29
CA SER A 2 -10.96 8.97 7.30
C SER A 2 -10.50 9.43 5.91
N ALA A 3 -10.99 10.58 5.46
CA ALA A 3 -10.58 11.23 4.21
C ALA A 3 -9.03 11.36 4.10
N TRP A 4 -8.35 11.36 5.24
CA TRP A 4 -6.91 11.40 5.36
C TRP A 4 -6.21 10.17 4.73
N LEU A 5 -6.77 8.96 4.90
CA LEU A 5 -6.21 7.74 4.30
C LEU A 5 -6.26 7.77 2.77
N VAL A 6 -7.37 8.25 2.21
CA VAL A 6 -7.51 8.39 0.75
C VAL A 6 -6.52 9.43 0.22
N TRP A 7 -6.33 10.53 0.94
CA TRP A 7 -5.39 11.58 0.57
C TRP A 7 -3.94 11.10 0.60
N THR A 8 -3.56 10.40 1.68
CA THR A 8 -2.22 9.81 1.83
C THR A 8 -1.92 8.84 0.69
N MET A 9 -2.89 7.99 0.32
CA MET A 9 -2.72 7.05 -0.77
C MET A 9 -2.49 7.74 -2.11
N ARG A 10 -3.21 8.83 -2.39
CA ARG A 10 -3.00 9.62 -3.61
C ARG A 10 -1.61 10.25 -3.66
N VAL A 11 -1.12 10.75 -2.55
CA VAL A 11 0.24 11.31 -2.46
C VAL A 11 1.29 10.24 -2.69
N VAL A 12 1.14 9.05 -2.09
CA VAL A 12 2.06 7.92 -2.29
C VAL A 12 2.08 7.48 -3.76
N VAL A 13 0.91 7.33 -4.39
CA VAL A 13 0.81 6.95 -5.81
C VAL A 13 1.43 8.03 -6.72
N ALA A 14 1.19 9.31 -6.43
CA ALA A 14 1.79 10.40 -7.21
C ALA A 14 3.31 10.45 -7.07
N ALA A 15 3.83 10.20 -5.86
CA ALA A 15 5.27 10.11 -5.62
C ALA A 15 5.89 8.92 -6.37
N ASP A 16 5.26 7.77 -6.35
CA ASP A 16 5.71 6.56 -7.05
C ASP A 16 5.79 6.79 -8.57
N ILE A 17 4.75 7.39 -9.15
CA ILE A 17 4.73 7.78 -10.56
C ILE A 17 5.89 8.75 -10.87
N GLY A 18 6.07 9.77 -10.06
CA GLY A 18 7.12 10.76 -10.25
C GLY A 18 8.52 10.16 -10.25
N VAL A 19 8.81 9.30 -9.28
CA VAL A 19 10.11 8.61 -9.16
C VAL A 19 10.31 7.62 -10.31
N ALA A 20 9.31 6.81 -10.65
CA ALA A 20 9.40 5.84 -11.73
C ALA A 20 9.65 6.50 -13.10
N VAL A 21 8.96 7.59 -13.40
CA VAL A 21 9.15 8.37 -14.64
C VAL A 21 10.56 9.01 -14.67
N GLY A 22 11.02 9.55 -13.54
CA GLY A 22 12.36 10.12 -13.41
C GLY A 22 13.43 9.09 -13.72
N LEU A 23 13.40 7.94 -13.05
CA LEU A 23 14.38 6.86 -13.22
C LEU A 23 14.35 6.27 -14.66
N TRP A 24 13.17 6.15 -15.25
CA TRP A 24 13.04 5.70 -16.62
C TRP A 24 13.63 6.70 -17.61
N ARG A 25 13.37 7.99 -17.43
CA ARG A 25 13.90 9.07 -18.27
C ARG A 25 15.43 9.10 -18.21
N ASP A 26 15.99 8.85 -17.04
CA ASP A 26 17.46 8.83 -16.83
C ASP A 26 18.11 7.52 -17.27
N GLY A 27 17.32 6.53 -17.70
CA GLY A 27 17.83 5.24 -18.18
C GLY A 27 18.25 4.26 -17.10
N GLU A 28 17.94 4.57 -15.83
CA GLU A 28 18.33 3.76 -14.65
C GLU A 28 17.45 2.51 -14.49
N VAL A 29 16.25 2.54 -15.02
CA VAL A 29 15.33 1.40 -15.02
C VAL A 29 14.86 1.04 -16.41
N THR A 30 14.71 -0.27 -16.66
CA THR A 30 14.16 -0.75 -17.92
C THR A 30 12.68 -0.43 -18.05
N ALA A 31 12.18 -0.27 -19.28
CA ALA A 31 10.78 0.03 -19.53
C ALA A 31 9.78 -0.94 -18.84
N PRO A 32 9.97 -2.27 -18.84
CA PRO A 32 9.07 -3.19 -18.13
C PRO A 32 9.00 -2.94 -16.63
N VAL A 33 10.12 -2.60 -15.99
CA VAL A 33 10.17 -2.30 -14.55
C VAL A 33 9.47 -1.00 -14.25
N ALA A 34 9.69 0.04 -15.07
CA ALA A 34 9.00 1.32 -14.93
C ALA A 34 7.49 1.17 -15.11
N TRP A 35 7.03 0.41 -16.10
CA TRP A 35 5.61 0.13 -16.30
C TRP A 35 5.00 -0.66 -15.16
N ALA A 36 5.67 -1.67 -14.62
CA ALA A 36 5.20 -2.44 -13.47
C ALA A 36 5.04 -1.53 -12.24
N ALA A 37 6.02 -0.66 -11.98
CA ALA A 37 6.00 0.29 -10.88
C ALA A 37 4.91 1.38 -11.03
N LEU A 38 4.52 1.72 -12.26
CA LEU A 38 3.42 2.64 -12.53
C LEU A 38 2.05 1.96 -12.39
N ILE A 39 1.90 0.78 -12.96
CA ILE A 39 0.60 0.10 -13.04
C ILE A 39 0.17 -0.44 -11.67
N ALA A 40 1.06 -1.06 -10.91
CA ALA A 40 0.71 -1.70 -9.64
C ALA A 40 0.06 -0.75 -8.62
N PRO A 41 0.64 0.43 -8.29
CA PRO A 41 0.03 1.35 -7.34
C PRO A 41 -1.26 2.00 -7.88
N VAL A 42 -1.34 2.27 -9.19
CA VAL A 42 -2.57 2.82 -9.80
C VAL A 42 -3.72 1.81 -9.73
N VAL A 43 -3.47 0.56 -10.08
CA VAL A 43 -4.47 -0.52 -9.97
C VAL A 43 -4.88 -0.73 -8.51
N ALA A 44 -3.93 -0.75 -7.59
CA ALA A 44 -4.20 -0.86 -6.17
C ALA A 44 -5.09 0.27 -5.66
N TRP A 45 -4.81 1.50 -6.06
CA TRP A 45 -5.61 2.66 -5.71
C TRP A 45 -7.03 2.57 -6.28
N LEU A 46 -7.20 2.24 -7.57
CA LEU A 46 -8.50 2.09 -8.20
C LEU A 46 -9.34 0.99 -7.54
N LEU A 47 -8.73 -0.14 -7.20
CA LEU A 47 -9.40 -1.22 -6.48
C LEU A 47 -9.83 -0.80 -5.08
N ALA A 48 -9.00 -0.04 -4.37
CA ALA A 48 -9.34 0.49 -3.06
C ALA A 48 -10.51 1.48 -3.14
N GLU A 49 -10.49 2.43 -4.07
CA GLU A 49 -11.60 3.37 -4.28
C GLU A 49 -12.90 2.64 -4.67
N LEU A 50 -12.83 1.68 -5.57
CA LEU A 50 -14.00 0.88 -5.98
C LEU A 50 -14.59 0.09 -4.81
N ALA A 51 -13.76 -0.52 -3.97
CA ALA A 51 -14.21 -1.24 -2.78
C ALA A 51 -14.86 -0.31 -1.75
N LEU A 52 -14.28 0.89 -1.55
CA LEU A 52 -14.85 1.91 -0.68
C LEU A 52 -16.19 2.43 -1.20
N LEU A 53 -16.30 2.71 -2.50
CA LEU A 53 -17.55 3.12 -3.12
C LEU A 53 -18.63 2.04 -2.96
N ARG A 54 -18.29 0.77 -3.19
CA ARG A 54 -19.22 -0.34 -2.99
C ARG A 54 -19.66 -0.49 -1.53
N ALA A 55 -18.77 -0.26 -0.58
CA ALA A 55 -19.12 -0.29 0.84
C ALA A 55 -20.09 0.83 1.24
N VAL A 56 -19.95 2.01 0.62
CA VAL A 56 -20.83 3.16 0.88
C VAL A 56 -22.18 3.04 0.18
N VAL A 57 -22.21 2.57 -1.07
CA VAL A 57 -23.43 2.53 -1.92
C VAL A 57 -24.27 1.27 -1.66
N ARG A 58 -23.75 0.28 -0.93
CA ARG A 58 -24.48 -0.96 -0.65
C ARG A 58 -25.77 -0.67 0.12
N PRO A 59 -26.93 -1.22 -0.31
CA PRO A 59 -28.18 -1.02 0.39
C PRO A 59 -28.08 -1.50 1.84
N LEU A 60 -28.83 -0.83 2.72
CA LEU A 60 -28.98 -1.24 4.11
C LEU A 60 -29.41 -2.72 4.18
N PRO A 61 -28.95 -3.46 5.21
CA PRO A 61 -29.36 -4.85 5.37
C PRO A 61 -30.90 -4.93 5.46
N ALA A 62 -31.46 -5.99 4.91
CA ALA A 62 -32.90 -6.24 4.99
C ALA A 62 -33.36 -6.28 6.45
N GLU A 63 -34.63 -5.88 6.69
CA GLU A 63 -35.24 -5.97 8.02
C GLU A 63 -35.06 -7.38 8.59
N GLY A 64 -34.43 -7.50 9.77
CA GLY A 64 -34.10 -8.77 10.43
C GLY A 64 -32.70 -9.30 10.21
N ALA A 65 -31.87 -8.64 9.39
CA ALA A 65 -30.46 -8.98 9.29
C ALA A 65 -29.68 -8.49 10.55
N ASP A 66 -28.64 -9.23 10.88
CA ASP A 66 -27.77 -8.93 12.04
C ASP A 66 -26.88 -7.73 11.72
N VAL A 67 -27.42 -6.51 11.94
CA VAL A 67 -26.77 -5.22 11.60
C VAL A 67 -25.35 -5.12 12.13
N PRO A 68 -25.03 -5.56 13.40
CA PRO A 68 -23.68 -5.54 13.90
C PRO A 68 -22.70 -6.41 13.11
N VAL A 69 -23.14 -7.55 12.61
CA VAL A 69 -22.31 -8.48 11.83
C VAL A 69 -22.02 -7.90 10.43
N ASP A 70 -23.02 -7.29 9.78
CA ASP A 70 -22.80 -6.66 8.47
C ASP A 70 -21.84 -5.46 8.58
N GLU A 71 -21.95 -4.66 9.63
CA GLU A 71 -21.05 -3.53 9.88
C GLU A 71 -19.63 -3.97 10.20
N ALA A 72 -19.45 -5.04 10.97
CA ALA A 72 -18.16 -5.64 11.24
C ALA A 72 -17.49 -6.17 9.96
N LEU A 73 -18.25 -6.87 9.10
CA LEU A 73 -17.76 -7.36 7.81
C LEU A 73 -17.35 -6.23 6.86
N ARG A 74 -18.12 -5.15 6.80
CA ARG A 74 -17.80 -3.96 6.00
C ARG A 74 -16.50 -3.31 6.47
N THR A 75 -16.38 -3.11 7.77
CA THR A 75 -15.18 -2.54 8.39
C THR A 75 -13.96 -3.42 8.13
N TRP A 76 -14.11 -4.73 8.31
CA TRP A 76 -13.05 -5.70 8.05
C TRP A 76 -12.60 -5.69 6.59
N THR A 77 -13.56 -5.72 5.64
CA THR A 77 -13.25 -5.66 4.21
C THR A 77 -12.54 -4.36 3.83
N ALA A 78 -12.97 -3.23 4.37
CA ALA A 78 -12.35 -1.94 4.13
C ALA A 78 -10.90 -1.90 4.62
N HIS A 79 -10.61 -2.43 5.80
CA HIS A 79 -9.25 -2.52 6.32
C HIS A 79 -8.37 -3.45 5.47
N LEU A 80 -8.90 -4.60 5.06
CA LEU A 80 -8.18 -5.55 4.21
C LEU A 80 -7.79 -4.93 2.87
N VAL A 81 -8.75 -4.29 2.19
CA VAL A 81 -8.52 -3.66 0.88
C VAL A 81 -7.54 -2.49 1.01
N THR A 82 -7.71 -1.63 2.01
CA THR A 82 -6.81 -0.49 2.24
C THR A 82 -5.40 -0.96 2.56
N GLY A 83 -5.28 -1.99 3.40
CA GLY A 83 -3.98 -2.58 3.74
C GLY A 83 -3.29 -3.19 2.52
N ALA A 84 -4.00 -3.99 1.73
CA ALA A 84 -3.46 -4.60 0.50
C ALA A 84 -3.02 -3.53 -0.51
N ALA A 85 -3.83 -2.49 -0.72
CA ALA A 85 -3.49 -1.37 -1.58
C ALA A 85 -2.25 -0.62 -1.07
N SER A 86 -2.13 -0.42 0.25
CA SER A 86 -0.95 0.22 0.86
C SER A 86 0.33 -0.59 0.63
N VAL A 87 0.29 -1.91 0.75
CA VAL A 87 1.44 -2.78 0.47
C VAL A 87 1.86 -2.65 -1.00
N LEU A 88 0.89 -2.73 -1.93
CA LEU A 88 1.15 -2.63 -3.36
C LEU A 88 1.67 -1.25 -3.80
N ALA A 89 1.43 -0.20 -3.04
CA ALA A 89 1.97 1.13 -3.31
C ALA A 89 3.33 1.35 -2.62
N LEU A 90 3.48 0.94 -1.36
CA LEU A 90 4.67 1.22 -0.56
C LEU A 90 5.89 0.39 -0.97
N LEU A 91 5.71 -0.86 -1.38
CA LEU A 91 6.83 -1.70 -1.78
C LEU A 91 7.52 -1.20 -3.05
N PRO A 92 6.81 -0.91 -4.17
CA PRO A 92 7.42 -0.32 -5.34
C PRO A 92 8.06 1.04 -5.05
N LEU A 93 7.35 1.93 -4.34
CA LEU A 93 7.87 3.24 -3.98
C LEU A 93 9.16 3.13 -3.17
N GLY A 94 9.20 2.27 -2.16
CA GLY A 94 10.39 2.06 -1.35
C GLY A 94 11.58 1.58 -2.18
N THR A 95 11.35 0.65 -3.09
CA THR A 95 12.38 0.13 -3.99
C THR A 95 12.90 1.22 -4.94
N LEU A 96 12.00 2.00 -5.56
CA LEU A 96 12.38 3.09 -6.46
C LEU A 96 13.13 4.20 -5.76
N LEU A 97 12.75 4.56 -4.53
CA LEU A 97 13.46 5.56 -3.72
C LEU A 97 14.86 5.10 -3.35
N LEU A 98 15.05 3.79 -3.05
CA LEU A 98 16.37 3.24 -2.81
C LEU A 98 17.25 3.33 -4.06
N VAL A 99 16.74 2.90 -5.22
CA VAL A 99 17.47 2.99 -6.48
C VAL A 99 17.85 4.44 -6.78
N ALA A 100 16.89 5.36 -6.71
CA ALA A 100 17.14 6.78 -6.96
C ALA A 100 18.17 7.38 -5.99
N GLY A 101 18.11 7.01 -4.72
CA GLY A 101 19.03 7.51 -3.70
C GLY A 101 20.46 6.99 -3.91
N ILE A 102 20.63 5.72 -4.28
CA ILE A 102 21.94 5.13 -4.58
C ILE A 102 22.53 5.76 -5.83
N GLU A 103 21.78 5.81 -6.92
CA GLU A 103 22.22 6.40 -8.19
C GLU A 103 22.61 7.87 -8.07
N LEU A 104 21.82 8.64 -7.30
CA LEU A 104 22.13 10.02 -7.05
C LEU A 104 23.36 10.17 -6.16
N GLY A 105 23.54 9.29 -5.18
CA GLY A 105 24.73 9.26 -4.31
C GLY A 105 26.01 9.00 -5.07
N ASP A 106 26.01 8.10 -6.04
CA ASP A 106 27.17 7.76 -6.87
C ASP A 106 27.60 8.93 -7.78
N ARG A 107 26.68 9.85 -8.10
CA ARG A 107 26.96 11.04 -8.93
C ARG A 107 27.53 12.22 -8.13
N VAL A 108 27.38 12.21 -6.80
CA VAL A 108 27.88 13.28 -5.95
C VAL A 108 29.38 13.08 -5.69
N THR A 109 30.21 13.84 -6.37
CA THR A 109 31.69 13.72 -6.29
C THR A 109 32.32 14.61 -5.23
N ALA A 110 31.60 15.56 -4.65
CA ALA A 110 32.14 16.48 -3.64
C ALA A 110 31.04 17.00 -2.70
N GLY A 111 31.19 16.72 -1.42
CA GLY A 111 30.31 17.24 -0.36
C GLY A 111 29.28 16.24 0.16
N ILE A 112 28.67 16.56 1.30
CA ILE A 112 27.55 15.80 1.86
C ILE A 112 26.28 16.35 1.23
N ASP A 113 25.69 15.61 0.29
CA ASP A 113 24.36 15.91 -0.22
C ASP A 113 23.33 15.13 0.61
N LEU A 114 22.41 15.87 1.23
CA LEU A 114 21.36 15.28 2.07
C LEU A 114 20.26 14.60 1.26
N LEU A 115 20.12 14.94 -0.02
CA LEU A 115 19.05 14.40 -0.86
C LEU A 115 19.17 12.89 -1.10
N PRO A 116 20.34 12.33 -1.51
CA PRO A 116 20.50 10.89 -1.62
C PRO A 116 20.23 10.16 -0.30
N VAL A 117 20.73 10.71 0.80
CA VAL A 117 20.51 10.14 2.13
C VAL A 117 19.03 10.13 2.50
N ALA A 118 18.30 11.21 2.22
CA ALA A 118 16.87 11.31 2.48
C ALA A 118 16.07 10.31 1.61
N LEU A 119 16.45 10.13 0.34
CA LEU A 119 15.82 9.16 -0.55
C LEU A 119 16.04 7.73 -0.07
N VAL A 120 17.25 7.37 0.32
CA VAL A 120 17.57 6.05 0.87
C VAL A 120 16.80 5.80 2.16
N ALA A 121 16.83 6.75 3.10
CA ALA A 121 16.09 6.64 4.35
C ALA A 121 14.57 6.53 4.12
N GLY A 122 14.01 7.32 3.20
CA GLY A 122 12.61 7.25 2.77
C GLY A 122 12.26 5.90 2.15
N GLY A 123 13.15 5.36 1.32
CA GLY A 123 13.01 4.04 0.71
C GLY A 123 12.94 2.92 1.75
N PHE A 124 13.87 2.88 2.69
CA PHE A 124 13.84 1.92 3.80
C PHE A 124 12.58 2.07 4.66
N SER A 125 12.17 3.30 4.95
CA SER A 125 10.97 3.56 5.74
C SER A 125 9.70 3.06 5.03
N ALA A 126 9.58 3.29 3.72
CA ALA A 126 8.46 2.83 2.91
C ALA A 126 8.42 1.29 2.83
N LEU A 127 9.57 0.63 2.63
CA LEU A 127 9.65 -0.83 2.64
C LEU A 127 9.29 -1.40 4.01
N ALA A 128 9.82 -0.86 5.09
CA ALA A 128 9.51 -1.29 6.44
C ALA A 128 8.01 -1.14 6.75
N ALA A 129 7.40 -0.02 6.37
CA ALA A 129 5.97 0.20 6.51
C ALA A 129 5.14 -0.80 5.68
N GLY A 130 5.53 -1.05 4.41
CA GLY A 130 4.88 -2.02 3.56
C GLY A 130 4.93 -3.45 4.14
N ILE A 131 6.10 -3.87 4.62
CA ILE A 131 6.28 -5.18 5.27
C ILE A 131 5.47 -5.28 6.56
N ALA A 132 5.44 -4.22 7.38
CA ALA A 132 4.67 -4.20 8.62
C ALA A 132 3.17 -4.34 8.34
N VAL A 133 2.63 -3.62 7.34
CA VAL A 133 1.23 -3.75 6.92
C VAL A 133 0.94 -5.14 6.37
N ALA A 134 1.83 -5.71 5.55
CA ALA A 134 1.68 -7.06 5.03
C ALA A 134 1.67 -8.11 6.16
N GLY A 135 2.57 -7.99 7.14
CA GLY A 135 2.62 -8.84 8.31
C GLY A 135 1.34 -8.75 9.14
N PHE A 136 0.83 -7.53 9.35
CA PHE A 136 -0.44 -7.32 10.04
C PHE A 136 -1.61 -7.99 9.31
N LEU A 137 -1.72 -7.82 7.98
CA LEU A 137 -2.74 -8.48 7.18
C LEU A 137 -2.67 -10.00 7.26
N LEU A 138 -1.47 -10.57 7.24
CA LEU A 138 -1.27 -12.02 7.38
C LEU A 138 -1.72 -12.55 8.76
N THR A 139 -1.55 -11.77 9.83
CA THR A 139 -2.06 -12.15 11.15
C THR A 139 -3.58 -12.16 11.21
N TRP A 140 -4.21 -11.22 10.51
CA TRP A 140 -5.68 -11.11 10.42
C TRP A 140 -6.32 -12.19 9.55
N LEU A 141 -5.60 -12.69 8.56
CA LEU A 141 -6.06 -13.76 7.67
C LEU A 141 -5.86 -15.17 8.28
N ARG A 142 -5.19 -15.29 9.43
CA ARG A 142 -5.09 -16.60 10.10
C ARG A 142 -6.48 -17.05 10.52
N PRO A 143 -6.94 -18.24 10.06
CA PRO A 143 -8.21 -18.78 10.52
C PRO A 143 -8.15 -18.94 12.03
N VAL A 144 -9.11 -18.32 12.72
CA VAL A 144 -9.36 -18.62 14.14
C VAL A 144 -9.71 -20.10 14.17
N ARG A 145 -8.77 -20.94 14.60
CA ARG A 145 -9.08 -22.34 14.91
C ARG A 145 -10.01 -22.28 16.10
N ALA A 146 -11.31 -22.33 15.85
CA ALA A 146 -12.27 -22.62 16.88
C ALA A 146 -11.85 -23.97 17.49
N ASP A 147 -11.46 -23.97 18.75
CA ASP A 147 -11.13 -25.20 19.46
C ASP A 147 -12.40 -26.04 19.51
N ALA A 148 -12.47 -27.03 18.62
CA ALA A 148 -13.56 -27.99 18.56
C ALA A 148 -13.71 -28.76 19.92
N ARG A 149 -12.75 -28.61 20.81
CA ARG A 149 -12.78 -29.17 22.16
C ARG A 149 -13.76 -28.48 23.11
N ALA A 150 -14.17 -27.23 22.81
CA ALA A 150 -15.13 -26.51 23.65
C ALA A 150 -16.59 -26.95 23.42
N LEU A 151 -16.86 -27.73 22.36
CA LEU A 151 -18.21 -28.19 22.02
C LEU A 151 -18.53 -29.62 22.44
N THR A 152 -17.58 -30.32 23.08
CA THR A 152 -17.74 -31.70 23.55
C THR A 152 -17.67 -31.87 25.08
N GLY A 153 -17.85 -30.75 25.82
CA GLY A 153 -17.93 -30.74 27.28
C GLY A 153 -19.34 -30.54 27.79
#